data_fb9acdecfd677bca8a178223457f4ef0
#
_entry.id   fb9acdecfd677bca8a178223457f4ef0
#
_cell.length_a   1.000
_cell.length_b   1.000
_cell.length_c   1.000
_cell.angle_alpha   90.00
_cell.angle_beta   90.00
_cell.angle_gamma   90.00
#
_symmetry.space_group_name_H-M   'P 1'
#
loop_
_entity.id
_entity.type
_entity.pdbx_description
1 polymer ?
#
loop_
_entity_poly.entity_id
_entity_poly.type
_entity_poly.pdbx_seq_one_letter_code
_entity_poly.pdbx_strand_id
1 'polypeptide(L)'
;MTDRLLNGPPVVSPQEWETACQQLLVKEKASTRARDALAAERRRMPWMRVEKSYTFDCPKGKVSLLDLFEGRRQLVIYRAFFEPGVFGWPEHACRGCSMMADQVAHVSHLHARDTTFANVSRAPQPDIERLKARMGWTMPWYTITDGFDADFGVDEWHGTNVFFRDGDNVCRTYFLNSRGDEALGSTWSYLDITPLGRQETWEDSPEGYPQSEPYKWWNWHDSYGVEQDGKWSDVVDAAQAIPA
;
A
#
# COMPACT_ATOMS: atom_id res chain seq x y z
N MET A 1 7.77 22.26 39.25
CA MET A 1 8.53 22.02 38.02
C MET A 1 7.80 20.92 37.27
N THR A 2 7.04 21.27 36.25
CA THR A 2 6.39 20.30 35.36
C THR A 2 7.46 19.68 34.50
N ASP A 3 7.75 18.41 34.69
CA ASP A 3 8.63 17.62 33.82
C ASP A 3 8.02 17.62 32.40
N ARG A 4 8.46 18.53 31.54
CA ARG A 4 8.14 18.48 30.13
C ARG A 4 9.02 17.40 29.48
N LEU A 5 8.46 16.25 29.31
CA LEU A 5 9.00 15.18 28.46
C LEU A 5 8.90 15.64 26.98
N LEU A 6 9.83 16.42 26.47
CA LEU A 6 9.80 17.11 25.16
C LEU A 6 8.99 18.41 25.23
N ASN A 7 8.99 19.23 24.17
CA ASN A 7 8.07 20.35 23.98
C ASN A 7 6.64 19.89 23.69
N GLY A 8 6.21 18.80 24.34
CA GLY A 8 4.94 18.13 24.14
C GLY A 8 3.75 18.87 24.76
N PRO A 9 2.53 18.35 24.54
CA PRO A 9 1.33 18.85 25.18
C PRO A 9 1.41 18.84 26.70
N PRO A 10 0.61 19.60 27.43
CA PRO A 10 0.62 19.63 28.90
C PRO A 10 0.21 18.28 29.46
N VAL A 11 0.88 17.87 30.55
CA VAL A 11 0.42 16.74 31.37
C VAL A 11 -0.72 17.25 32.27
N VAL A 12 -1.86 16.62 32.20
CA VAL A 12 -3.10 17.04 32.86
C VAL A 12 -3.64 15.94 33.79
N SER A 13 -4.67 16.26 34.55
CA SER A 13 -5.36 15.26 35.38
C SER A 13 -6.11 14.22 34.51
N PRO A 14 -6.41 13.02 35.07
CA PRO A 14 -7.19 12.01 34.35
C PRO A 14 -8.57 12.52 33.87
N GLN A 15 -9.19 13.40 34.61
CA GLN A 15 -10.51 13.96 34.24
C GLN A 15 -10.40 14.96 33.07
N GLU A 16 -9.36 15.79 33.04
CA GLU A 16 -9.10 16.70 31.92
C GLU A 16 -8.73 15.93 30.67
N TRP A 17 -7.91 14.87 30.83
CA TRP A 17 -7.55 13.98 29.73
C TRP A 17 -8.78 13.29 29.14
N GLU A 18 -9.66 12.72 29.98
CA GLU A 18 -10.90 12.10 29.54
C GLU A 18 -11.80 13.10 28.79
N THR A 19 -11.89 14.33 29.27
CA THR A 19 -12.66 15.39 28.61
C THR A 19 -12.10 15.67 27.19
N ALA A 20 -10.78 15.76 27.05
CA ALA A 20 -10.14 15.97 25.77
C ALA A 20 -10.37 14.76 24.82
N CYS A 21 -10.29 13.53 25.34
CA CYS A 21 -10.58 12.32 24.56
C CYS A 21 -12.03 12.31 24.03
N GLN A 22 -13.00 12.69 24.86
CA GLN A 22 -14.41 12.76 24.43
C GLN A 22 -14.63 13.81 23.34
N GLN A 23 -13.93 14.93 23.38
CA GLN A 23 -13.98 15.94 22.32
C GLN A 23 -13.36 15.42 21.01
N LEU A 24 -12.23 14.72 21.08
CA LEU A 24 -11.60 14.10 19.93
C LEU A 24 -12.49 13.00 19.33
N LEU A 25 -13.09 12.15 20.17
CA LEU A 25 -13.98 11.07 19.75
C LEU A 25 -15.14 11.54 18.87
N VAL A 26 -15.65 12.77 19.08
CA VAL A 26 -16.69 13.34 18.20
C VAL A 26 -16.19 13.48 16.77
N LYS A 27 -14.95 13.95 16.60
CA LYS A 27 -14.31 14.11 15.28
C LYS A 27 -13.98 12.74 14.65
N GLU A 28 -13.49 11.80 15.44
CA GLU A 28 -13.19 10.43 14.98
C GLU A 28 -14.46 9.72 14.47
N LYS A 29 -15.58 9.84 15.19
CA LYS A 29 -16.87 9.33 14.74
C LYS A 29 -17.36 10.00 13.44
N ALA A 30 -17.12 11.29 13.28
CA ALA A 30 -17.45 11.99 12.04
C ALA A 30 -16.58 11.49 10.87
N SER A 31 -15.27 11.29 11.08
CA SER A 31 -14.34 10.73 10.11
C SER A 31 -14.74 9.30 9.69
N THR A 32 -15.13 8.45 10.66
CA THR A 32 -15.62 7.08 10.38
C THR A 32 -16.84 7.11 9.47
N ARG A 33 -17.83 7.97 9.77
CA ARG A 33 -19.04 8.10 8.91
C ARG A 33 -18.70 8.62 7.51
N ALA A 34 -17.76 9.57 7.40
CA ALA A 34 -17.30 10.06 6.09
C ALA A 34 -16.63 8.95 5.26
N ARG A 35 -15.80 8.11 5.89
CA ARG A 35 -15.22 6.92 5.24
C ARG A 35 -16.28 5.94 4.77
N ASP A 36 -17.32 5.68 5.58
CA ASP A 36 -18.42 4.79 5.21
C ASP A 36 -19.21 5.34 4.02
N ALA A 37 -19.48 6.65 4.02
CA ALA A 37 -20.13 7.34 2.89
C ALA A 37 -19.32 7.24 1.62
N LEU A 38 -18.01 7.51 1.67
CA LEU A 38 -17.11 7.38 0.52
C LEU A 38 -17.07 5.94 0.00
N ALA A 39 -17.05 4.95 0.90
CA ALA A 39 -17.11 3.53 0.50
C ALA A 39 -18.45 3.19 -0.18
N ALA A 40 -19.54 3.80 0.24
CA ALA A 40 -20.84 3.66 -0.41
C ALA A 40 -20.88 4.31 -1.80
N GLU A 41 -20.21 5.44 -2.00
CA GLU A 41 -20.05 6.08 -3.31
C GLU A 41 -19.22 5.21 -4.26
N ARG A 42 -18.09 4.66 -3.82
CA ARG A 42 -17.27 3.72 -4.61
C ARG A 42 -18.10 2.54 -5.13
N ARG A 43 -18.99 1.98 -4.32
CA ARG A 43 -19.87 0.88 -4.73
C ARG A 43 -20.90 1.28 -5.80
N ARG A 44 -21.10 2.58 -6.06
CA ARG A 44 -22.00 3.11 -7.07
C ARG A 44 -21.28 3.65 -8.30
N MET A 45 -19.96 3.67 -8.30
CA MET A 45 -19.19 4.09 -9.48
C MET A 45 -19.49 3.18 -10.67
N PRO A 46 -19.51 3.73 -11.89
CA PRO A 46 -19.64 2.92 -13.10
C PRO A 46 -18.41 2.02 -13.27
N TRP A 47 -18.61 0.85 -13.81
CA TRP A 47 -17.55 -0.11 -14.08
C TRP A 47 -17.07 0.00 -15.54
N MET A 48 -15.77 -0.24 -15.75
CA MET A 48 -15.16 -0.28 -17.08
C MET A 48 -14.96 -1.74 -17.50
N ARG A 49 -15.55 -2.16 -18.62
CA ARG A 49 -15.35 -3.51 -19.16
C ARG A 49 -13.90 -3.71 -19.60
N VAL A 50 -13.33 -4.86 -19.29
CA VAL A 50 -12.02 -5.31 -19.75
C VAL A 50 -12.25 -6.19 -20.99
N GLU A 51 -11.91 -5.68 -22.17
CA GLU A 51 -12.14 -6.39 -23.43
C GLU A 51 -10.90 -7.14 -23.92
N LYS A 52 -9.71 -6.68 -23.51
CA LYS A 52 -8.41 -7.27 -23.88
C LYS A 52 -8.07 -8.44 -22.97
N SER A 53 -7.50 -9.49 -23.56
CA SER A 53 -6.95 -10.61 -22.79
C SER A 53 -5.55 -10.27 -22.29
N TYR A 54 -5.29 -10.60 -21.03
CA TYR A 54 -3.99 -10.42 -20.38
C TYR A 54 -3.45 -11.75 -19.89
N THR A 55 -2.12 -11.89 -19.97
CA THR A 55 -1.41 -13.11 -19.58
C THR A 55 -0.29 -12.78 -18.59
N PHE A 56 -0.16 -13.60 -17.58
CA PHE A 56 0.83 -13.49 -16.54
C PHE A 56 1.62 -14.78 -16.41
N ASP A 57 2.88 -14.70 -15.95
CA ASP A 57 3.61 -15.88 -15.54
C ASP A 57 3.43 -16.12 -14.03
N CYS A 58 3.37 -17.39 -13.64
CA CYS A 58 3.42 -17.85 -12.27
C CYS A 58 4.32 -19.09 -12.17
N PRO A 59 4.66 -19.60 -10.97
CA PRO A 59 5.52 -20.79 -10.84
C PRO A 59 5.04 -22.04 -11.60
N LYS A 60 3.75 -22.10 -11.92
CA LYS A 60 3.13 -23.23 -12.65
C LYS A 60 2.98 -23.01 -14.15
N GLY A 61 3.43 -21.87 -14.67
CA GLY A 61 3.32 -21.49 -16.09
C GLY A 61 2.47 -20.24 -16.31
N LYS A 62 1.85 -20.13 -17.48
CA LYS A 62 1.04 -18.96 -17.87
C LYS A 62 -0.39 -19.06 -17.36
N VAL A 63 -0.92 -17.93 -16.92
CA VAL A 63 -2.30 -17.78 -16.43
C VAL A 63 -2.91 -16.51 -17.02
N SER A 64 -4.23 -16.48 -17.17
CA SER A 64 -4.98 -15.31 -17.63
C SER A 64 -5.38 -14.40 -16.45
N LEU A 65 -5.85 -13.19 -16.76
CA LEU A 65 -6.45 -12.31 -15.75
C LEU A 65 -7.63 -12.99 -15.02
N LEU A 66 -8.41 -13.82 -15.72
CA LEU A 66 -9.52 -14.56 -15.12
C LEU A 66 -9.04 -15.59 -14.09
N ASP A 67 -7.88 -16.22 -14.31
CA ASP A 67 -7.30 -17.20 -13.39
C ASP A 67 -6.86 -16.56 -12.07
N LEU A 68 -6.45 -15.27 -12.10
CA LEU A 68 -6.04 -14.52 -10.90
C LEU A 68 -7.17 -14.36 -9.87
N PHE A 69 -8.41 -14.47 -10.30
CA PHE A 69 -9.57 -14.48 -9.39
C PHE A 69 -9.65 -15.73 -8.51
N GLU A 70 -8.94 -16.81 -8.85
CA GLU A 70 -8.95 -18.08 -8.12
C GLU A 70 -10.38 -18.58 -7.84
N GLY A 71 -11.29 -18.41 -8.80
CA GLY A 71 -12.70 -18.81 -8.68
C GLY A 71 -13.61 -17.79 -7.96
N ARG A 72 -13.07 -16.73 -7.35
CA ARG A 72 -13.83 -15.70 -6.64
C ARG A 72 -14.32 -14.62 -7.61
N ARG A 73 -15.29 -13.79 -7.19
CA ARG A 73 -15.86 -12.75 -8.05
C ARG A 73 -15.11 -11.43 -7.96
N GLN A 74 -14.36 -11.17 -6.91
CA GLN A 74 -13.65 -9.92 -6.69
C GLN A 74 -12.14 -10.16 -6.68
N LEU A 75 -11.39 -9.25 -7.28
CA LEU A 75 -9.94 -9.31 -7.35
C LEU A 75 -9.35 -7.93 -7.07
N VAL A 76 -8.46 -7.88 -6.10
CA VAL A 76 -7.61 -6.72 -5.80
C VAL A 76 -6.21 -7.04 -6.30
N ILE A 77 -5.67 -6.23 -7.20
CA ILE A 77 -4.32 -6.37 -7.73
C ILE A 77 -3.50 -5.16 -7.32
N TYR A 78 -2.42 -5.39 -6.57
CA TYR A 78 -1.40 -4.39 -6.34
C TYR A 78 -0.24 -4.58 -7.32
N ARG A 79 0.03 -3.57 -8.15
CA ARG A 79 1.22 -3.52 -9.00
C ARG A 79 2.38 -3.01 -8.18
N ALA A 80 3.36 -3.89 -7.91
CA ALA A 80 4.60 -3.54 -7.25
C ALA A 80 5.67 -3.17 -8.28
N PHE A 81 6.43 -2.11 -7.99
CA PHE A 81 7.50 -1.64 -8.87
C PHE A 81 8.79 -2.46 -8.66
N PHE A 82 8.69 -3.75 -8.95
CA PHE A 82 9.79 -4.71 -8.93
C PHE A 82 10.05 -5.16 -10.35
N GLU A 83 11.20 -4.79 -10.90
CA GLU A 83 11.56 -5.12 -12.26
C GLU A 83 13.06 -5.01 -12.51
N PRO A 84 13.64 -5.78 -13.48
CA PRO A 84 15.05 -5.72 -13.81
C PRO A 84 15.50 -4.29 -14.17
N GLY A 85 16.66 -3.88 -13.63
CA GLY A 85 17.25 -2.57 -13.89
C GLY A 85 16.71 -1.45 -13.02
N VAL A 86 15.69 -1.69 -12.18
CA VAL A 86 15.09 -0.70 -11.30
C VAL A 86 15.51 -0.94 -9.86
N PHE A 87 15.94 0.11 -9.13
CA PHE A 87 16.36 0.09 -7.73
C PHE A 87 17.37 -1.00 -7.34
N GLY A 88 18.16 -1.50 -8.30
CA GLY A 88 19.14 -2.55 -8.04
C GLY A 88 18.53 -3.95 -7.90
N TRP A 89 17.36 -4.18 -8.50
CA TRP A 89 16.76 -5.51 -8.57
C TRP A 89 17.74 -6.57 -9.13
N PRO A 90 17.83 -7.80 -8.58
CA PRO A 90 16.97 -8.38 -7.54
C PRO A 90 17.48 -8.23 -6.09
N GLU A 91 18.68 -7.68 -5.88
CA GLU A 91 19.28 -7.52 -4.55
C GLU A 91 18.58 -6.44 -3.72
N HIS A 92 18.08 -5.42 -4.41
CA HIS A 92 17.28 -4.31 -3.88
C HIS A 92 16.01 -4.14 -4.69
N ALA A 93 15.00 -3.46 -4.14
CA ALA A 93 13.74 -3.18 -4.81
C ALA A 93 13.06 -1.94 -4.21
N CYS A 94 11.94 -1.54 -4.80
CA CYS A 94 11.08 -0.47 -4.28
C CYS A 94 10.70 -0.74 -2.82
N ARG A 95 11.18 0.09 -1.89
CA ARG A 95 10.95 -0.05 -0.44
C ARG A 95 9.50 0.17 -0.07
N GLY A 96 8.85 1.14 -0.69
CA GLY A 96 7.42 1.40 -0.49
C GLY A 96 6.57 0.21 -0.91
N CYS A 97 6.88 -0.42 -2.05
CA CYS A 97 6.18 -1.63 -2.49
C CYS A 97 6.43 -2.83 -1.55
N SER A 98 7.64 -2.94 -0.99
CA SER A 98 7.94 -3.94 0.04
C SER A 98 7.11 -3.69 1.30
N MET A 99 7.07 -2.45 1.77
CA MET A 99 6.27 -2.05 2.92
C MET A 99 4.77 -2.31 2.69
N MET A 100 4.25 -2.08 1.47
CA MET A 100 2.88 -2.44 1.11
C MET A 100 2.65 -3.95 1.15
N ALA A 101 3.60 -4.74 0.66
CA ALA A 101 3.51 -6.21 0.68
C ALA A 101 3.51 -6.76 2.11
N ASP A 102 4.25 -6.15 3.04
CA ASP A 102 4.27 -6.51 4.46
C ASP A 102 2.93 -6.25 5.17
N GLN A 103 2.10 -5.37 4.63
CA GLN A 103 0.85 -4.94 5.25
C GLN A 103 -0.39 -5.67 4.73
N VAL A 104 -0.22 -6.63 3.83
CA VAL A 104 -1.34 -7.44 3.35
C VAL A 104 -1.91 -8.27 4.50
N ALA A 105 -3.17 -8.04 4.81
CA ALA A 105 -3.88 -8.82 5.82
C ALA A 105 -3.91 -10.30 5.46
N HIS A 106 -4.13 -11.18 6.44
CA HIS A 106 -4.28 -12.60 6.18
C HIS A 106 -5.41 -12.84 5.16
N VAL A 107 -5.04 -13.35 3.99
CA VAL A 107 -5.92 -13.40 2.80
C VAL A 107 -7.23 -14.19 3.01
N SER A 108 -7.29 -15.11 3.99
CA SER A 108 -8.52 -15.83 4.32
C SER A 108 -9.68 -14.91 4.70
N HIS A 109 -9.41 -13.73 5.27
CA HIS A 109 -10.45 -12.77 5.59
C HIS A 109 -11.07 -12.16 4.32
N LEU A 110 -10.25 -11.94 3.29
CA LEU A 110 -10.72 -11.50 1.97
C LEU A 110 -11.45 -12.63 1.23
N HIS A 111 -10.89 -13.85 1.27
CA HIS A 111 -11.51 -15.03 0.69
C HIS A 111 -12.91 -15.30 1.24
N ALA A 112 -13.12 -15.10 2.55
CA ALA A 112 -14.44 -15.22 3.19
C ALA A 112 -15.46 -14.17 2.68
N ARG A 113 -15.00 -13.16 1.93
CA ARG A 113 -15.82 -12.14 1.27
C ARG A 113 -15.69 -12.19 -0.25
N ASP A 114 -15.42 -13.38 -0.79
CA ASP A 114 -15.40 -13.66 -2.23
C ASP A 114 -14.40 -12.74 -2.97
N THR A 115 -13.25 -12.44 -2.32
CA THR A 115 -12.24 -11.51 -2.81
C THR A 115 -10.87 -12.18 -2.81
N THR A 116 -10.18 -12.15 -3.94
CA THR A 116 -8.77 -12.52 -4.07
C THR A 116 -7.91 -11.26 -4.01
N PHE A 117 -6.77 -11.35 -3.34
CA PHE A 117 -5.70 -10.36 -3.41
C PHE A 117 -4.50 -10.98 -4.12
N ALA A 118 -3.89 -10.24 -5.04
CA ALA A 118 -2.67 -10.64 -5.73
C ALA A 118 -1.73 -9.44 -5.91
N ASN A 119 -0.42 -9.72 -5.83
CA ASN A 119 0.59 -8.80 -6.32
C ASN A 119 0.93 -9.14 -7.77
N VAL A 120 1.28 -8.12 -8.54
CA VAL A 120 1.84 -8.25 -9.89
C VAL A 120 3.06 -7.34 -10.03
N SER A 121 4.03 -7.74 -10.85
CA SER A 121 5.21 -6.95 -11.17
C SER A 121 5.84 -7.43 -12.47
N ARG A 122 6.83 -6.71 -13.01
CA ARG A 122 7.61 -7.19 -14.17
C ARG A 122 8.81 -8.04 -13.78
N ALA A 123 9.04 -8.28 -12.51
CA ALA A 123 10.12 -9.11 -12.03
C ALA A 123 9.93 -10.58 -12.44
N PRO A 124 11.02 -11.29 -12.84
CA PRO A 124 10.95 -12.71 -13.14
C PRO A 124 10.48 -13.57 -11.96
N GLN A 125 9.70 -14.61 -12.21
CA GLN A 125 9.17 -15.50 -11.17
C GLN A 125 10.24 -16.11 -10.24
N PRO A 126 11.41 -16.57 -10.73
CA PRO A 126 12.46 -17.09 -9.84
C PRO A 126 12.94 -16.07 -8.80
N ASP A 127 13.02 -14.79 -9.18
CA ASP A 127 13.44 -13.71 -8.29
C ASP A 127 12.34 -13.38 -7.28
N ILE A 128 11.08 -13.33 -7.73
CA ILE A 128 9.91 -13.12 -6.86
C ILE A 128 9.81 -14.23 -5.81
N GLU A 129 9.96 -15.49 -6.18
CA GLU A 129 9.87 -16.60 -5.22
C GLU A 129 11.01 -16.56 -4.18
N ARG A 130 12.24 -16.17 -4.58
CA ARG A 130 13.34 -15.96 -3.63
C ARG A 130 13.02 -14.81 -2.66
N LEU A 131 12.50 -13.69 -3.19
CA LEU A 131 12.14 -12.53 -2.37
C LEU A 131 10.99 -12.86 -1.41
N LYS A 132 9.94 -13.52 -1.89
CA LYS A 132 8.84 -13.99 -1.05
C LYS A 132 9.32 -14.90 0.09
N ALA A 133 10.22 -15.84 -0.22
CA ALA A 133 10.80 -16.72 0.79
C ALA A 133 11.61 -15.95 1.85
N ARG A 134 12.42 -14.99 1.42
CA ARG A 134 13.19 -14.10 2.31
C ARG A 134 12.28 -13.27 3.21
N MET A 135 11.25 -12.66 2.64
CA MET A 135 10.36 -11.72 3.33
C MET A 135 9.17 -12.42 4.01
N GLY A 136 9.03 -13.73 3.90
CA GLY A 136 7.91 -14.47 4.50
C GLY A 136 6.55 -14.16 3.85
N TRP A 137 6.52 -13.64 2.64
CA TRP A 137 5.26 -13.29 1.95
C TRP A 137 4.56 -14.51 1.39
N THR A 138 3.28 -14.65 1.69
CA THR A 138 2.46 -15.82 1.30
C THR A 138 1.42 -15.51 0.22
N MET A 139 1.15 -14.21 -0.05
CA MET A 139 0.17 -13.82 -1.07
C MET A 139 0.62 -14.26 -2.47
N PRO A 140 -0.34 -14.52 -3.38
CA PRO A 140 -0.04 -14.77 -4.80
C PRO A 140 0.72 -13.59 -5.43
N TRP A 141 1.69 -13.92 -6.29
CA TRP A 141 2.46 -12.93 -7.03
C TRP A 141 2.71 -13.41 -8.46
N TYR A 142 2.36 -12.57 -9.43
CA TYR A 142 2.44 -12.91 -10.85
C TYR A 142 3.35 -11.95 -11.60
N THR A 143 4.01 -12.43 -12.66
CA THR A 143 4.82 -11.58 -13.55
C THR A 143 3.97 -11.09 -14.71
N ILE A 144 3.92 -9.78 -14.91
CA ILE A 144 3.27 -9.14 -16.06
C ILE A 144 4.11 -9.43 -17.30
N THR A 145 3.49 -10.00 -18.35
CA THR A 145 4.18 -10.36 -19.60
C THR A 145 3.75 -9.53 -20.81
N ASP A 146 2.74 -8.67 -20.63
CA ASP A 146 2.17 -7.84 -21.69
C ASP A 146 1.98 -6.38 -21.22
N GLY A 147 1.03 -5.64 -21.78
CA GLY A 147 0.77 -4.24 -21.47
C GLY A 147 -0.24 -4.02 -20.35
N PHE A 148 -0.47 -4.98 -19.46
CA PHE A 148 -1.48 -4.88 -18.40
C PHE A 148 -1.29 -3.65 -17.51
N ASP A 149 -0.08 -3.40 -17.04
CA ASP A 149 0.19 -2.25 -16.17
C ASP A 149 -0.02 -0.91 -16.87
N ALA A 150 0.46 -0.75 -18.11
CA ALA A 150 0.24 0.45 -18.91
C ALA A 150 -1.25 0.69 -19.21
N ASP A 151 -1.98 -0.36 -19.62
CA ASP A 151 -3.41 -0.27 -19.94
C ASP A 151 -4.26 0.11 -18.72
N PHE A 152 -3.77 -0.16 -17.49
CA PHE A 152 -4.46 0.19 -16.24
C PHE A 152 -3.79 1.34 -15.48
N GLY A 153 -2.91 2.12 -16.14
CA GLY A 153 -2.36 3.37 -15.63
C GLY A 153 -1.28 3.22 -14.55
N VAL A 154 -0.53 2.11 -14.59
CA VAL A 154 0.58 1.80 -13.67
C VAL A 154 1.77 1.19 -14.38
N ASP A 155 2.13 1.72 -15.54
CA ASP A 155 3.32 1.35 -16.32
C ASP A 155 4.63 1.65 -15.58
N GLU A 156 4.62 2.72 -14.77
CA GLU A 156 5.68 3.04 -13.83
C GLU A 156 5.13 3.10 -12.41
N TRP A 157 5.98 2.89 -11.42
CA TRP A 157 5.66 2.94 -9.99
C TRP A 157 4.66 1.86 -9.55
N HIS A 158 3.71 2.22 -8.72
CA HIS A 158 2.77 1.32 -8.07
C HIS A 158 1.33 1.79 -8.24
N GLY A 159 0.40 0.89 -7.99
CA GLY A 159 -1.02 1.22 -7.94
C GLY A 159 -1.86 -0.02 -7.69
N THR A 160 -3.04 0.21 -7.14
CA THR A 160 -3.99 -0.85 -6.81
C THR A 160 -5.20 -0.76 -7.72
N ASN A 161 -5.44 -1.82 -8.47
CA ASN A 161 -6.62 -2.00 -9.31
C ASN A 161 -7.58 -2.98 -8.67
N VAL A 162 -8.87 -2.72 -8.78
CA VAL A 162 -9.92 -3.62 -8.30
C VAL A 162 -10.79 -4.03 -9.47
N PHE A 163 -11.03 -5.35 -9.56
CA PHE A 163 -11.83 -5.95 -10.61
C PHE A 163 -12.98 -6.76 -10.02
N PHE A 164 -14.03 -6.88 -10.81
CA PHE A 164 -15.16 -7.78 -10.57
C PHE A 164 -15.38 -8.64 -11.78
N ARG A 165 -15.74 -9.92 -11.60
CA ARG A 165 -16.15 -10.80 -12.69
C ARG A 165 -17.58 -11.27 -12.52
N ASP A 166 -18.28 -11.37 -13.65
CA ASP A 166 -19.56 -12.06 -13.79
C ASP A 166 -19.41 -13.10 -14.90
N GLY A 167 -19.30 -14.38 -14.50
CA GLY A 167 -18.83 -15.44 -15.38
C GLY A 167 -17.43 -15.13 -15.91
N ASP A 168 -17.30 -15.07 -17.23
CA ASP A 168 -16.03 -14.74 -17.91
C ASP A 168 -15.89 -13.23 -18.21
N ASN A 169 -16.90 -12.42 -17.91
CA ASN A 169 -16.81 -10.98 -18.08
C ASN A 169 -16.10 -10.33 -16.92
N VAL A 170 -15.02 -9.62 -17.20
CA VAL A 170 -14.24 -8.87 -16.19
C VAL A 170 -14.49 -7.38 -16.36
N CYS A 171 -14.73 -6.66 -15.27
CA CYS A 171 -14.81 -5.23 -15.21
C CYS A 171 -13.82 -4.66 -14.20
N ARG A 172 -13.15 -3.55 -14.56
CA ARG A 172 -12.42 -2.71 -13.59
C ARG A 172 -13.44 -1.87 -12.83
N THR A 173 -13.39 -1.89 -11.51
CA THR A 173 -14.39 -1.23 -10.66
C THR A 173 -13.80 -0.07 -9.86
N TYR A 174 -12.50 -0.09 -9.58
CA TYR A 174 -11.84 0.96 -8.83
C TYR A 174 -10.32 0.99 -9.08
N PHE A 175 -9.71 2.14 -8.83
CA PHE A 175 -8.27 2.35 -8.90
C PHE A 175 -7.83 3.33 -7.81
N LEU A 176 -6.67 3.09 -7.22
CA LEU A 176 -5.97 4.05 -6.36
C LEU A 176 -4.46 3.88 -6.53
N ASN A 177 -3.73 4.95 -6.28
CA ASN A 177 -2.27 4.99 -6.31
C ASN A 177 -1.73 6.08 -5.38
N SER A 178 -0.41 6.28 -5.38
CA SER A 178 0.27 7.29 -4.57
C SER A 178 -0.18 7.21 -3.11
N ARG A 179 -0.42 8.32 -2.45
CA ARG A 179 -0.90 8.34 -1.06
C ARG A 179 -2.26 7.66 -0.84
N GLY A 180 -3.03 7.44 -1.91
CA GLY A 180 -4.27 6.68 -1.82
C GLY A 180 -4.06 5.24 -1.32
N ASP A 181 -2.95 4.62 -1.68
CA ASP A 181 -2.59 3.26 -1.25
C ASP A 181 -2.27 3.18 0.26
N GLU A 182 -1.86 4.28 0.92
CA GLU A 182 -1.61 4.31 2.38
C GLU A 182 -2.85 3.88 3.19
N ALA A 183 -4.05 4.11 2.66
CA ALA A 183 -5.29 3.68 3.29
C ALA A 183 -5.43 2.15 3.41
N LEU A 184 -4.61 1.39 2.68
CA LEU A 184 -4.55 -0.08 2.73
C LEU A 184 -3.50 -0.59 3.73
N GLY A 185 -2.66 0.31 4.27
CA GLY A 185 -1.56 -0.05 5.15
C GLY A 185 -1.82 0.26 6.62
N SER A 186 -1.64 -0.74 7.49
CA SER A 186 -1.83 -0.57 8.94
C SER A 186 -0.71 0.21 9.61
N THR A 187 0.51 0.21 9.07
CA THR A 187 1.67 0.89 9.66
C THR A 187 1.41 2.39 9.79
N TRP A 188 0.89 3.04 8.76
CA TRP A 188 0.55 4.47 8.83
C TRP A 188 -0.53 4.75 9.85
N SER A 189 -1.57 3.92 9.92
CA SER A 189 -2.64 4.05 10.91
C SER A 189 -2.15 3.90 12.35
N TYR A 190 -1.17 3.02 12.59
CA TYR A 190 -0.53 2.89 13.91
C TYR A 190 0.31 4.12 14.25
N LEU A 191 1.11 4.62 13.32
CA LEU A 191 1.92 5.82 13.54
C LEU A 191 1.04 7.05 13.79
N ASP A 192 -0.04 7.23 13.04
CA ASP A 192 -0.98 8.35 13.17
C ASP A 192 -1.65 8.46 14.56
N ILE A 193 -1.67 7.39 15.35
CA ILE A 193 -2.19 7.42 16.73
C ILE A 193 -1.08 7.53 17.79
N THR A 194 0.19 7.62 17.36
CA THR A 194 1.32 7.81 18.30
C THR A 194 1.60 9.30 18.55
N PRO A 195 2.22 9.65 19.68
CA PRO A 195 2.52 11.05 20.00
C PRO A 195 3.43 11.76 18.99
N LEU A 196 4.29 11.02 18.28
CA LEU A 196 5.24 11.59 17.33
C LEU A 196 4.76 11.49 15.87
N GLY A 197 3.64 10.80 15.60
CA GLY A 197 3.12 10.59 14.25
C GLY A 197 4.07 9.79 13.37
N ARG A 198 4.08 10.08 12.09
CA ARG A 198 4.97 9.45 11.08
C ARG A 198 6.36 10.07 11.04
N GLN A 199 6.56 11.19 11.72
CA GLN A 199 7.80 11.97 11.82
C GLN A 199 8.29 12.44 10.43
N GLU A 200 7.37 12.87 9.59
CA GLU A 200 7.64 13.39 8.24
C GLU A 200 7.37 14.90 8.17
N THR A 201 8.15 15.62 7.37
CA THR A 201 8.15 17.10 7.30
C THR A 201 6.83 17.72 6.83
N TRP A 202 5.92 16.95 6.26
CA TRP A 202 4.59 17.42 5.86
C TRP A 202 3.56 17.42 6.99
N GLU A 203 3.86 16.74 8.12
CA GLU A 203 2.95 16.67 9.27
C GLU A 203 2.93 18.00 10.03
N ASP A 204 1.73 18.40 10.49
CA ASP A 204 1.56 19.50 11.43
C ASP A 204 1.92 19.03 12.85
N SER A 205 3.21 19.05 13.14
CA SER A 205 3.77 18.59 14.41
C SER A 205 4.24 19.76 15.28
N PRO A 206 4.19 19.64 16.62
CA PRO A 206 4.73 20.64 17.51
C PRO A 206 6.22 20.89 17.27
N GLU A 207 6.67 22.13 17.54
CA GLU A 207 8.08 22.52 17.38
C GLU A 207 9.01 21.63 18.20
N GLY A 208 10.09 21.14 17.56
CA GLY A 208 11.10 20.27 18.18
C GLY A 208 10.79 18.78 18.11
N TYR A 209 9.66 18.40 17.50
CA TYR A 209 9.42 16.99 17.21
C TYR A 209 10.36 16.49 16.11
N PRO A 210 10.81 15.22 16.16
CA PRO A 210 11.65 14.66 15.12
C PRO A 210 10.87 14.61 13.80
N GLN A 211 11.50 15.07 12.73
CA GLN A 211 10.95 15.03 11.38
C GLN A 211 12.05 14.66 10.37
N SER A 212 11.70 13.86 9.40
CA SER A 212 12.55 13.48 8.28
C SER A 212 11.85 13.77 6.96
N GLU A 213 12.59 13.77 5.87
CA GLU A 213 11.99 13.81 4.54
C GLU A 213 10.99 12.67 4.35
N PRO A 214 9.85 12.92 3.68
CA PRO A 214 8.82 11.92 3.44
C PRO A 214 9.40 10.66 2.78
N TYR A 215 8.95 9.50 3.22
CA TYR A 215 9.29 8.19 2.66
C TYR A 215 10.75 7.74 2.83
N LYS A 216 11.67 8.57 3.28
CA LYS A 216 13.11 8.24 3.43
C LYS A 216 13.36 7.16 4.49
N TRP A 217 12.48 7.01 5.47
CA TRP A 217 12.59 6.01 6.54
C TRP A 217 12.10 4.61 6.11
N TRP A 218 11.40 4.49 4.99
CA TRP A 218 10.91 3.20 4.50
C TRP A 218 12.06 2.28 4.12
N ASN A 219 11.94 1.02 4.48
CA ASN A 219 12.91 -0.01 4.11
C ASN A 219 12.25 -1.38 3.99
N TRP A 220 13.00 -2.36 3.53
CA TRP A 220 12.62 -3.76 3.70
C TRP A 220 12.62 -4.08 5.19
N HIS A 221 11.65 -4.87 5.67
CA HIS A 221 11.49 -5.08 7.12
C HIS A 221 12.70 -5.77 7.77
N ASP A 222 13.49 -6.52 7.00
CA ASP A 222 14.70 -7.19 7.46
C ASP A 222 15.99 -6.34 7.30
N SER A 223 15.86 -5.09 6.86
CA SER A 223 17.01 -4.23 6.51
C SER A 223 17.01 -2.89 7.26
N TYR A 224 16.14 -2.71 8.25
CA TYR A 224 16.23 -1.55 9.14
C TYR A 224 17.52 -1.58 9.97
N GLY A 225 18.20 -0.42 10.08
CA GLY A 225 19.48 -0.30 10.79
C GLY A 225 20.71 -0.73 9.99
N VAL A 226 20.54 -1.19 8.76
CA VAL A 226 21.65 -1.45 7.84
C VAL A 226 21.94 -0.18 7.04
N GLU A 227 23.19 0.24 6.98
CA GLU A 227 23.61 1.37 6.15
C GLU A 227 23.29 1.09 4.68
N GLN A 228 22.65 2.03 4.01
CA GLN A 228 22.16 1.85 2.64
C GLN A 228 23.03 2.63 1.67
N ASP A 229 23.46 1.96 0.60
CA ASP A 229 24.09 2.64 -0.52
C ASP A 229 23.03 3.52 -1.21
N GLY A 230 23.26 4.82 -1.31
CA GLY A 230 22.36 5.90 -1.68
C GLY A 230 21.45 5.77 -2.93
N LYS A 231 21.35 4.60 -3.54
CA LYS A 231 20.58 4.33 -4.78
C LYS A 231 19.07 4.54 -4.65
N TRP A 232 18.55 4.57 -3.44
CA TRP A 232 17.13 4.86 -3.19
C TRP A 232 16.83 6.36 -3.15
N SER A 233 17.76 7.18 -2.65
CA SER A 233 17.55 8.62 -2.49
C SER A 233 17.35 9.32 -3.83
N ASP A 234 18.10 8.92 -4.87
CA ASP A 234 18.09 9.58 -6.17
C ASP A 234 16.76 9.41 -6.93
N VAL A 235 16.02 8.36 -6.63
CA VAL A 235 14.76 8.03 -7.32
C VAL A 235 13.54 8.58 -6.59
N VAL A 236 13.59 8.70 -5.26
CA VAL A 236 12.51 9.34 -4.49
C VAL A 236 12.43 10.83 -4.83
N ASP A 237 13.56 11.48 -5.11
CA ASP A 237 13.58 12.87 -5.52
C ASP A 237 12.92 13.09 -6.90
N ALA A 238 12.99 12.10 -7.78
CA ALA A 238 12.27 12.12 -9.06
C ALA A 238 10.75 11.84 -8.89
N ALA A 239 10.35 11.01 -7.92
CA ALA A 239 8.94 10.69 -7.64
C ALA A 239 8.17 11.83 -6.96
N GLN A 240 8.87 12.70 -6.19
CA GLN A 240 8.29 13.90 -5.58
C GLN A 240 7.89 14.96 -6.61
N ALA A 241 8.36 14.84 -7.86
CA ALA A 241 7.98 15.72 -8.96
C ALA A 241 6.60 15.38 -9.57
N ILE A 242 5.93 14.31 -9.11
CA ILE A 242 4.57 13.95 -9.57
C ILE A 242 3.56 14.71 -8.71
N PRO A 243 2.73 15.62 -9.29
CA PRO A 243 1.71 16.34 -8.52
C PRO A 243 0.71 15.36 -7.90
N ALA A 244 0.29 15.67 -6.66
CA ALA A 244 -0.72 14.94 -5.93
C ALA A 244 -2.10 15.00 -6.63
#